data_54661aca79ae2ecf285ff44f5ac69f45
#
_entry.id   54661aca79ae2ecf285ff44f5ac69f45
#
_cell.length_a   1.000
_cell.length_b   1.000
_cell.length_c   1.000
_cell.angle_alpha   90.00
_cell.angle_beta   90.00
_cell.angle_gamma   90.00
#
_symmetry.space_group_name_H-M   'P 1'
#
loop_
_entity.id
_entity.type
_entity.pdbx_description
1 polymer ?
#
loop_
_entity_poly.entity_id
_entity_poly.type
_entity_poly.pdbx_seq_one_letter_code
_entity_poly.pdbx_strand_id
1 'polypeptide(L)'
;MATTPYEHAINSTRAVLTGIGPDQLDAATPCASWKVSDLVNHVVGGQYMFHSALQDQPPSAAAPDFAAGDFVASFDEGAAQAVAAFQAEGVMDRIVRLPFGELPGSQLLYLAATDTFVHGWDLAKATGQPTDLAPELAAQLLDGARKAIHDSMRGPDGAAPFGPEQKAPEGAGNADQLAAFLGRTV
;
A
#
# COMPACT_ATOMS: atom_id res chain seq x y z
N MET A 1 -19.38 5.37 -0.35
CA MET A 1 -18.92 5.84 0.97
C MET A 1 -18.06 4.82 1.73
N ALA A 2 -18.19 3.51 1.54
CA ALA A 2 -17.31 2.54 2.21
C ALA A 2 -15.85 2.59 1.71
N THR A 3 -15.60 2.96 0.45
CA THR A 3 -14.28 2.96 -0.20
C THR A 3 -13.46 4.23 0.02
N THR A 4 -14.00 5.26 0.66
CA THR A 4 -13.36 6.59 0.81
C THR A 4 -11.90 6.55 1.34
N PRO A 5 -11.55 5.80 2.41
CA PRO A 5 -10.15 5.74 2.85
C PRO A 5 -9.20 5.16 1.80
N TYR A 6 -9.66 4.14 1.05
CA TYR A 6 -8.87 3.54 -0.02
C TYR A 6 -8.70 4.50 -1.21
N GLU A 7 -9.77 5.22 -1.60
CA GLU A 7 -9.70 6.24 -2.66
C GLU A 7 -8.75 7.39 -2.28
N HIS A 8 -8.72 7.79 -1.00
CA HIS A 8 -7.74 8.78 -0.53
C HIS A 8 -6.30 8.24 -0.59
N ALA A 9 -6.07 6.97 -0.24
CA ALA A 9 -4.77 6.33 -0.37
C ALA A 9 -4.32 6.27 -1.85
N ILE A 10 -5.22 5.89 -2.75
CA ILE A 10 -5.00 5.88 -4.20
C ILE A 10 -4.58 7.28 -4.69
N ASN A 11 -5.34 8.32 -4.35
CA ASN A 11 -5.07 9.68 -4.81
C ASN A 11 -3.70 10.20 -4.30
N SER A 12 -3.39 9.92 -3.03
CA SER A 12 -2.11 10.28 -2.42
C SER A 12 -0.93 9.57 -3.10
N THR A 13 -1.03 8.26 -3.29
CA THR A 13 0.03 7.44 -3.91
C THR A 13 0.18 7.75 -5.40
N ARG A 14 -0.93 8.01 -6.11
CA ARG A 14 -0.91 8.47 -7.50
C ARG A 14 -0.10 9.76 -7.68
N ALA A 15 -0.28 10.72 -6.77
CA ALA A 15 0.49 11.97 -6.83
C ALA A 15 2.00 11.72 -6.71
N VAL A 16 2.41 10.81 -5.82
CA VAL A 16 3.81 10.40 -5.68
C VAL A 16 4.32 9.68 -6.94
N LEU A 17 3.56 8.70 -7.45
CA LEU A 17 3.93 7.97 -8.68
C LEU A 17 4.17 8.93 -9.86
N THR A 18 3.35 9.96 -10.01
CA THR A 18 3.50 10.97 -11.06
C THR A 18 4.79 11.77 -10.95
N GLY A 19 5.35 11.89 -9.74
CA GLY A 19 6.60 12.61 -9.47
C GLY A 19 7.87 11.75 -9.62
N ILE A 20 7.76 10.45 -9.95
CA ILE A 20 8.93 9.57 -10.10
C ILE A 20 9.54 9.73 -11.49
N GLY A 21 10.80 10.12 -11.54
CA GLY A 21 11.59 10.17 -12.78
C GLY A 21 12.20 8.80 -13.14
N PRO A 22 12.50 8.57 -14.44
CA PRO A 22 13.07 7.31 -14.89
C PRO A 22 14.46 7.02 -14.30
N ASP A 23 15.21 8.03 -13.94
CA ASP A 23 16.52 7.95 -13.28
C ASP A 23 16.44 7.54 -11.80
N GLN A 24 15.25 7.55 -11.21
CA GLN A 24 15.02 7.18 -9.80
C GLN A 24 14.62 5.71 -9.62
N LEU A 25 14.32 4.98 -10.70
CA LEU A 25 13.80 3.60 -10.63
C LEU A 25 14.76 2.61 -9.96
N ASP A 26 16.06 2.87 -10.01
CA ASP A 26 17.10 2.06 -9.35
C ASP A 26 17.44 2.50 -7.93
N ALA A 27 16.81 3.55 -7.39
CA ALA A 27 17.08 4.05 -6.06
C ALA A 27 16.63 3.03 -4.98
N ALA A 28 17.35 3.00 -3.85
CA ALA A 28 16.97 2.21 -2.69
C ALA A 28 15.72 2.78 -2.01
N THR A 29 14.93 1.90 -1.38
CA THR A 29 13.71 2.30 -0.67
C THR A 29 13.81 1.98 0.83
N PRO A 30 12.90 2.49 1.67
CA PRO A 30 12.77 2.05 3.07
C PRO A 30 12.45 0.55 3.22
N CYS A 31 11.93 -0.12 2.19
CA CYS A 31 11.79 -1.57 2.11
C CYS A 31 13.11 -2.16 1.61
N ALA A 32 13.97 -2.62 2.53
CA ALA A 32 15.38 -2.91 2.26
C ALA A 32 15.64 -3.91 1.13
N SER A 33 14.68 -4.80 0.84
CA SER A 33 14.76 -5.77 -0.27
C SER A 33 14.35 -5.21 -1.62
N TRP A 34 13.85 -3.96 -1.70
CA TRP A 34 13.22 -3.42 -2.91
C TRP A 34 13.86 -2.10 -3.34
N LYS A 35 14.07 -1.97 -4.65
CA LYS A 35 14.29 -0.70 -5.32
C LYS A 35 12.96 0.00 -5.61
N VAL A 36 13.04 1.25 -6.07
CA VAL A 36 11.84 2.01 -6.51
C VAL A 36 11.06 1.25 -7.59
N SER A 37 11.74 0.65 -8.58
CA SER A 37 11.07 -0.16 -9.61
C SER A 37 10.32 -1.37 -9.05
N ASP A 38 10.89 -2.07 -8.08
CA ASP A 38 10.22 -3.20 -7.43
C ASP A 38 8.99 -2.73 -6.65
N LEU A 39 9.11 -1.60 -5.96
CA LEU A 39 8.01 -1.01 -5.18
C LEU A 39 6.90 -0.46 -6.08
N VAL A 40 7.23 0.14 -7.23
CA VAL A 40 6.26 0.52 -8.26
C VAL A 40 5.50 -0.72 -8.75
N ASN A 41 6.22 -1.80 -9.09
CA ASN A 41 5.60 -3.06 -9.51
C ASN A 41 4.67 -3.64 -8.44
N HIS A 42 5.07 -3.56 -7.16
CA HIS A 42 4.23 -4.01 -6.04
C HIS A 42 2.97 -3.16 -5.89
N VAL A 43 3.09 -1.85 -5.88
CA VAL A 43 1.95 -0.92 -5.68
C VAL A 43 0.96 -1.03 -6.84
N VAL A 44 1.42 -1.08 -8.08
CA VAL A 44 0.55 -1.24 -9.25
C VAL A 44 -0.06 -2.65 -9.29
N GLY A 45 0.76 -3.68 -9.14
CA GLY A 45 0.31 -5.08 -9.13
C GLY A 45 -0.68 -5.38 -8.01
N GLY A 46 -0.53 -4.73 -6.86
CA GLY A 46 -1.44 -4.82 -5.73
C GLY A 46 -2.87 -4.43 -6.08
N GLN A 47 -3.06 -3.39 -6.91
CA GLN A 47 -4.40 -2.98 -7.34
C GLN A 47 -5.11 -4.09 -8.15
N TYR A 48 -4.39 -4.71 -9.08
CA TYR A 48 -4.92 -5.83 -9.86
C TYR A 48 -5.14 -7.08 -8.99
N MET A 49 -4.27 -7.32 -8.01
CA MET A 49 -4.42 -8.41 -7.07
C MET A 49 -5.69 -8.25 -6.21
N PHE A 50 -5.96 -7.06 -5.68
CA PHE A 50 -7.19 -6.78 -4.93
C PHE A 50 -8.43 -7.00 -5.80
N HIS A 51 -8.44 -6.49 -7.03
CA HIS A 51 -9.53 -6.72 -7.98
C HIS A 51 -9.74 -8.23 -8.22
N SER A 52 -8.68 -8.97 -8.59
CA SER A 52 -8.76 -10.39 -8.91
C SER A 52 -9.25 -11.22 -7.71
N ALA A 53 -8.76 -10.94 -6.49
CA ALA A 53 -9.20 -11.60 -5.27
C ALA A 53 -10.70 -11.37 -4.99
N LEU A 54 -11.19 -10.15 -5.22
CA LEU A 54 -12.60 -9.81 -5.07
C LEU A 54 -13.49 -10.44 -6.16
N GLN A 55 -12.92 -10.89 -7.26
CA GLN A 55 -13.63 -11.63 -8.33
C GLN A 55 -13.45 -13.16 -8.22
N ASP A 56 -12.85 -13.67 -7.12
CA ASP A 56 -12.49 -15.08 -6.93
C ASP A 56 -11.63 -15.64 -8.09
N GLN A 57 -10.82 -14.77 -8.71
CA GLN A 57 -9.92 -15.13 -9.78
C GLN A 57 -8.56 -15.57 -9.22
N PRO A 58 -7.91 -16.59 -9.83
CA PRO A 58 -6.58 -16.97 -9.41
C PRO A 58 -5.59 -15.81 -9.66
N PRO A 59 -4.55 -15.69 -8.83
CA PRO A 59 -3.46 -14.74 -9.10
C PRO A 59 -2.88 -14.95 -10.50
N SER A 60 -2.50 -13.87 -11.17
CA SER A 60 -1.79 -13.98 -12.46
C SER A 60 -0.50 -14.78 -12.29
N ALA A 61 -0.24 -15.72 -13.21
CA ALA A 61 0.96 -16.55 -13.18
C ALA A 61 2.27 -15.75 -13.39
N ALA A 62 2.19 -14.57 -14.01
CA ALA A 62 3.28 -13.62 -14.16
C ALA A 62 2.71 -12.20 -14.12
N ALA A 63 3.18 -11.41 -13.16
CA ALA A 63 2.87 -9.99 -13.15
C ALA A 63 3.69 -9.28 -14.26
N PRO A 64 3.09 -8.33 -15.00
CA PRO A 64 3.85 -7.46 -15.90
C PRO A 64 4.90 -6.64 -15.14
N ASP A 65 5.97 -6.26 -15.83
CA ASP A 65 6.90 -5.24 -15.33
C ASP A 65 6.29 -3.86 -15.59
N PHE A 66 5.49 -3.38 -14.65
CA PHE A 66 4.82 -2.07 -14.75
C PHE A 66 5.83 -0.92 -14.76
N ALA A 67 6.95 -1.06 -14.02
CA ALA A 67 7.98 -0.04 -13.94
C ALA A 67 8.67 0.23 -15.28
N ALA A 68 8.66 -0.73 -16.19
CA ALA A 68 9.19 -0.58 -17.55
C ALA A 68 8.23 0.14 -18.52
N GLY A 69 6.98 0.44 -18.09
CA GLY A 69 5.93 1.05 -18.91
C GLY A 69 5.37 2.33 -18.31
N ASP A 70 4.15 2.67 -18.71
CA ASP A 70 3.37 3.76 -18.08
C ASP A 70 2.71 3.22 -16.81
N PHE A 71 3.49 3.21 -15.71
CA PHE A 71 3.02 2.71 -14.42
C PHE A 71 1.94 3.59 -13.79
N VAL A 72 1.85 4.88 -14.15
CA VAL A 72 0.78 5.76 -13.66
C VAL A 72 -0.55 5.38 -14.30
N ALA A 73 -0.58 5.20 -15.62
CA ALA A 73 -1.78 4.74 -16.31
C ALA A 73 -2.21 3.33 -15.85
N SER A 74 -1.24 2.42 -15.66
CA SER A 74 -1.51 1.07 -15.14
C SER A 74 -2.06 1.10 -13.71
N PHE A 75 -1.54 1.99 -12.86
CA PHE A 75 -2.06 2.19 -11.51
C PHE A 75 -3.50 2.73 -11.53
N ASP A 76 -3.78 3.72 -12.36
CA ASP A 76 -5.12 4.31 -12.50
C ASP A 76 -6.15 3.26 -12.96
N GLU A 77 -5.78 2.42 -13.92
CA GLU A 77 -6.63 1.33 -14.42
C GLU A 77 -6.91 0.30 -13.32
N GLY A 78 -5.86 -0.24 -12.70
CA GLY A 78 -5.98 -1.24 -11.63
C GLY A 78 -6.77 -0.72 -10.43
N ALA A 79 -6.51 0.53 -10.01
CA ALA A 79 -7.21 1.18 -8.91
C ALA A 79 -8.72 1.35 -9.20
N ALA A 80 -9.08 1.77 -10.42
CA ALA A 80 -10.48 1.90 -10.82
C ALA A 80 -11.21 0.54 -10.77
N GLN A 81 -10.56 -0.54 -11.24
CA GLN A 81 -11.10 -1.90 -11.18
C GLN A 81 -11.28 -2.38 -9.73
N ALA A 82 -10.28 -2.17 -8.87
CA ALA A 82 -10.33 -2.55 -7.46
C ALA A 82 -11.42 -1.78 -6.69
N VAL A 83 -11.53 -0.46 -6.88
CA VAL A 83 -12.59 0.36 -6.26
C VAL A 83 -13.96 -0.14 -6.67
N ALA A 84 -14.20 -0.39 -7.96
CA ALA A 84 -15.48 -0.90 -8.46
C ALA A 84 -15.81 -2.27 -7.84
N ALA A 85 -14.81 -3.16 -7.69
CA ALA A 85 -15.00 -4.46 -7.06
C ALA A 85 -15.33 -4.35 -5.57
N PHE A 86 -14.71 -3.43 -4.83
CA PHE A 86 -15.05 -3.16 -3.43
C PHE A 86 -16.43 -2.53 -3.25
N GLN A 87 -16.98 -1.86 -4.25
CA GLN A 87 -18.31 -1.25 -4.21
C GLN A 87 -19.44 -2.23 -4.54
N ALA A 88 -19.12 -3.46 -4.97
CA ALA A 88 -20.12 -4.47 -5.27
C ALA A 88 -20.93 -4.86 -4.02
N GLU A 89 -22.22 -5.19 -4.23
CA GLU A 89 -23.13 -5.54 -3.15
C GLU A 89 -22.65 -6.78 -2.37
N GLY A 90 -22.69 -6.71 -1.04
CA GLY A 90 -22.33 -7.81 -0.13
C GLY A 90 -20.83 -8.07 0.01
N VAL A 91 -19.97 -7.36 -0.73
CA VAL A 91 -18.52 -7.57 -0.73
C VAL A 91 -17.91 -7.39 0.66
N MET A 92 -18.38 -6.43 1.45
CA MET A 92 -17.79 -6.11 2.75
C MET A 92 -17.89 -7.25 3.76
N ASP A 93 -18.94 -8.06 3.68
CA ASP A 93 -19.18 -9.19 4.59
C ASP A 93 -18.69 -10.52 4.01
N ARG A 94 -18.36 -10.57 2.72
CA ARG A 94 -17.91 -11.78 2.03
C ARG A 94 -16.48 -12.13 2.46
N ILE A 95 -16.21 -13.41 2.67
CA ILE A 95 -14.84 -13.92 2.86
C ILE A 95 -14.13 -13.96 1.51
N VAL A 96 -13.01 -13.26 1.42
CA VAL A 96 -12.14 -13.18 0.25
C VAL A 96 -10.89 -14.01 0.49
N ARG A 97 -10.52 -14.84 -0.50
CA ARG A 97 -9.32 -15.68 -0.45
C ARG A 97 -8.14 -14.97 -1.07
N LEU A 98 -7.02 -14.99 -0.34
CA LEU A 98 -5.76 -14.37 -0.72
C LEU A 98 -4.65 -15.44 -0.64
N PRO A 99 -3.51 -15.26 -1.32
CA PRO A 99 -2.41 -16.22 -1.24
C PRO A 99 -1.87 -16.46 0.20
N PHE A 100 -2.10 -15.50 1.08
CA PHE A 100 -1.62 -15.51 2.47
C PHE A 100 -2.74 -15.74 3.51
N GLY A 101 -3.98 -16.02 3.11
CA GLY A 101 -5.09 -16.30 4.02
C GLY A 101 -6.45 -15.83 3.54
N GLU A 102 -7.45 -15.91 4.41
CA GLU A 102 -8.82 -15.49 4.14
C GLU A 102 -9.19 -14.31 5.02
N LEU A 103 -9.81 -13.28 4.43
CA LEU A 103 -10.24 -12.06 5.13
C LEU A 103 -11.66 -11.67 4.73
N PRO A 104 -12.47 -11.10 5.64
CA PRO A 104 -13.67 -10.35 5.25
C PRO A 104 -13.32 -9.20 4.30
N GLY A 105 -14.18 -8.89 3.33
CA GLY A 105 -13.96 -7.80 2.38
C GLY A 105 -13.69 -6.45 3.04
N SER A 106 -14.32 -6.17 4.18
CA SER A 106 -14.06 -4.97 4.99
C SER A 106 -12.63 -4.90 5.54
N GLN A 107 -12.05 -6.05 5.94
CA GLN A 107 -10.64 -6.11 6.36
C GLN A 107 -9.69 -6.02 5.18
N LEU A 108 -10.05 -6.62 4.05
CA LEU A 108 -9.28 -6.49 2.81
C LEU A 108 -9.26 -5.04 2.32
N LEU A 109 -10.38 -4.30 2.41
CA LEU A 109 -10.42 -2.88 2.07
C LEU A 109 -9.48 -2.05 2.96
N TYR A 110 -9.46 -2.33 4.27
CA TYR A 110 -8.52 -1.67 5.18
C TYR A 110 -7.06 -2.01 4.85
N LEU A 111 -6.78 -3.27 4.55
CA LEU A 111 -5.45 -3.72 4.10
C LEU A 111 -5.04 -2.99 2.82
N ALA A 112 -5.92 -2.95 1.81
CA ALA A 112 -5.67 -2.26 0.54
C ALA A 112 -5.37 -0.77 0.74
N ALA A 113 -6.14 -0.09 1.60
CA ALA A 113 -5.89 1.31 1.92
C ALA A 113 -4.53 1.52 2.62
N THR A 114 -4.21 0.67 3.58
CA THR A 114 -2.96 0.77 4.34
C THR A 114 -1.75 0.45 3.47
N ASP A 115 -1.79 -0.63 2.70
CA ASP A 115 -0.72 -1.08 1.82
C ASP A 115 -0.42 -0.01 0.75
N THR A 116 -1.45 0.45 0.04
CA THR A 116 -1.33 1.49 -0.98
C THR A 116 -0.73 2.78 -0.41
N PHE A 117 -1.23 3.23 0.75
CA PHE A 117 -0.76 4.46 1.39
C PHE A 117 0.69 4.38 1.86
N VAL A 118 1.05 3.30 2.56
CA VAL A 118 2.38 3.17 3.16
C VAL A 118 3.45 3.00 2.10
N HIS A 119 3.17 2.25 1.04
CA HIS A 119 4.10 2.13 -0.08
C HIS A 119 4.17 3.41 -0.93
N GLY A 120 3.09 4.22 -0.96
CA GLY A 120 3.17 5.60 -1.47
C GLY A 120 4.14 6.46 -0.65
N TRP A 121 4.12 6.32 0.68
CA TRP A 121 5.08 6.97 1.57
C TRP A 121 6.52 6.46 1.33
N ASP A 122 6.71 5.15 1.22
CA ASP A 122 8.02 4.55 0.92
C ASP A 122 8.60 5.10 -0.40
N LEU A 123 7.77 5.23 -1.44
CA LEU A 123 8.15 5.84 -2.72
C LEU A 123 8.50 7.33 -2.59
N ALA A 124 7.68 8.10 -1.87
CA ALA A 124 7.96 9.52 -1.62
C ALA A 124 9.31 9.72 -0.93
N LYS A 125 9.58 8.91 0.12
CA LYS A 125 10.85 8.94 0.85
C LYS A 125 12.03 8.59 -0.05
N ALA A 126 11.91 7.52 -0.86
CA ALA A 126 12.97 7.04 -1.75
C ALA A 126 13.31 8.04 -2.86
N THR A 127 12.32 8.81 -3.32
CA THR A 127 12.47 9.76 -4.44
C THR A 127 12.65 11.21 -4.01
N GLY A 128 12.77 11.46 -2.70
CA GLY A 128 12.97 12.81 -2.15
C GLY A 128 11.75 13.72 -2.25
N GLN A 129 10.56 13.14 -2.39
CA GLN A 129 9.29 13.87 -2.37
C GLN A 129 8.82 14.11 -0.93
N PRO A 130 7.89 15.07 -0.69
CA PRO A 130 7.30 15.28 0.62
C PRO A 130 6.61 14.02 1.16
N THR A 131 6.84 13.68 2.43
CA THR A 131 6.26 12.49 3.11
C THR A 131 5.02 12.81 3.95
N ASP A 132 4.65 14.07 4.11
CA ASP A 132 3.41 14.47 4.81
C ASP A 132 2.17 14.24 3.93
N LEU A 133 1.91 12.96 3.67
CA LEU A 133 0.85 12.50 2.77
C LEU A 133 -0.48 12.39 3.54
N ALA A 134 -1.55 13.02 3.01
CA ALA A 134 -2.94 12.90 3.49
C ALA A 134 -3.07 12.73 5.01
N PRO A 135 -2.79 13.77 5.83
CA PRO A 135 -2.61 13.66 7.29
C PRO A 135 -3.80 13.03 8.03
N GLU A 136 -5.02 13.32 7.61
CA GLU A 136 -6.24 12.77 8.22
C GLU A 136 -6.36 11.27 7.96
N LEU A 137 -6.07 10.82 6.74
CA LEU A 137 -6.04 9.41 6.40
C LEU A 137 -4.94 8.69 7.19
N ALA A 138 -3.74 9.26 7.22
CA ALA A 138 -2.60 8.69 7.97
C ALA A 138 -2.94 8.48 9.45
N ALA A 139 -3.62 9.45 10.09
CA ALA A 139 -4.08 9.31 11.46
C ALA A 139 -5.07 8.15 11.65
N GLN A 140 -6.03 8.00 10.72
CA GLN A 140 -7.00 6.90 10.76
C GLN A 140 -6.33 5.54 10.56
N LEU A 141 -5.40 5.44 9.62
CA LEU A 141 -4.66 4.20 9.35
C LEU A 141 -3.75 3.85 10.53
N LEU A 142 -3.10 4.82 11.18
CA LEU A 142 -2.28 4.61 12.36
C LEU A 142 -3.12 4.08 13.55
N ASP A 143 -4.28 4.67 13.80
CA ASP A 143 -5.19 4.20 14.87
C ASP A 143 -5.65 2.75 14.63
N GLY A 144 -6.00 2.42 13.39
CA GLY A 144 -6.37 1.06 13.00
C GLY A 144 -5.19 0.08 13.08
N ALA A 145 -4.01 0.48 12.59
CA ALA A 145 -2.81 -0.35 12.64
C ALA A 145 -2.40 -0.70 14.08
N ARG A 146 -2.49 0.25 15.00
CA ARG A 146 -2.23 0.02 16.45
C ARG A 146 -3.17 -1.02 17.08
N LYS A 147 -4.38 -1.15 16.55
CA LYS A 147 -5.38 -2.14 17.04
C LYS A 147 -5.20 -3.51 16.39
N ALA A 148 -4.72 -3.56 15.14
CA ALA A 148 -4.67 -4.77 14.33
C ALA A 148 -3.31 -5.47 14.35
N ILE A 149 -2.21 -4.73 14.49
CA ILE A 149 -0.85 -5.27 14.36
C ILE A 149 -0.27 -5.57 15.74
N HIS A 150 0.03 -6.85 15.98
CA HIS A 150 0.62 -7.36 17.22
C HIS A 150 2.08 -7.72 17.01
N ASP A 151 2.84 -7.85 18.10
CA ASP A 151 4.28 -8.18 18.07
C ASP A 151 4.59 -9.48 17.30
N SER A 152 3.68 -10.46 17.35
CA SER A 152 3.82 -11.72 16.59
C SER A 152 3.81 -11.54 15.07
N MET A 153 3.38 -10.37 14.56
CA MET A 153 3.36 -10.03 13.13
C MET A 153 4.62 -9.24 12.72
N ARG A 154 5.55 -9.02 13.65
CA ARG A 154 6.75 -8.20 13.44
C ARG A 154 8.00 -9.07 13.41
N GLY A 155 8.94 -8.70 12.54
CA GLY A 155 10.20 -9.42 12.41
C GLY A 155 11.14 -8.77 11.39
N PRO A 156 12.26 -9.45 11.06
CA PRO A 156 13.16 -9.00 10.01
C PRO A 156 12.47 -8.90 8.64
N ASP A 157 13.02 -8.06 7.78
CA ASP A 157 12.57 -7.93 6.39
C ASP A 157 12.53 -9.29 5.66
N GLY A 158 11.46 -9.54 4.93
CA GLY A 158 11.22 -10.82 4.23
C GLY A 158 10.79 -12.00 5.12
N ALA A 159 10.84 -11.87 6.46
CA ALA A 159 10.44 -12.93 7.39
C ALA A 159 9.11 -12.66 8.10
N ALA A 160 8.65 -11.42 8.12
CA ALA A 160 7.40 -11.01 8.74
C ALA A 160 6.73 -9.88 7.92
N PRO A 161 5.39 -9.72 8.04
CA PRO A 161 4.67 -8.66 7.31
C PRO A 161 5.11 -7.24 7.69
N PHE A 162 5.56 -7.04 8.94
CA PHE A 162 5.96 -5.73 9.45
C PHE A 162 7.30 -5.79 10.16
N GLY A 163 8.11 -4.74 10.01
CA GLY A 163 9.32 -4.55 10.79
C GLY A 163 9.06 -4.26 12.27
N PRO A 164 10.09 -4.33 13.13
CA PRO A 164 10.00 -3.81 14.49
C PRO A 164 9.62 -2.34 14.49
N GLU A 165 8.70 -1.94 15.37
CA GLU A 165 8.29 -0.54 15.50
C GLU A 165 9.50 0.37 15.72
N GLN A 166 9.56 1.48 14.99
CA GLN A 166 10.58 2.53 15.12
C GLN A 166 10.00 3.74 15.83
N LYS A 167 10.85 4.51 16.47
CA LYS A 167 10.44 5.76 17.09
C LYS A 167 10.44 6.86 16.02
N ALA A 168 9.27 7.46 15.78
CA ALA A 168 9.20 8.65 14.95
C ALA A 168 9.89 9.85 15.62
N PRO A 169 10.50 10.76 14.86
CA PRO A 169 11.04 12.01 15.39
C PRO A 169 9.98 12.83 16.14
N GLU A 170 10.42 13.66 17.08
CA GLU A 170 9.52 14.61 17.77
C GLU A 170 8.93 15.59 16.76
N GLY A 171 7.60 15.76 16.78
CA GLY A 171 6.88 16.60 15.83
C GLY A 171 6.63 15.97 14.46
N ALA A 172 6.96 14.70 14.26
CA ALA A 172 6.68 13.99 13.01
C ALA A 172 5.19 14.02 12.68
N GLY A 173 4.87 14.19 11.40
CA GLY A 173 3.50 14.11 10.87
C GLY A 173 2.88 12.70 11.01
N ASN A 174 1.57 12.60 10.83
CA ASN A 174 0.86 11.33 11.01
C ASN A 174 1.35 10.23 10.04
N ALA A 175 1.73 10.59 8.81
CA ALA A 175 2.25 9.64 7.82
C ALA A 175 3.60 9.06 8.26
N ASP A 176 4.50 9.90 8.76
CA ASP A 176 5.78 9.47 9.31
C ASP A 176 5.59 8.62 10.58
N GLN A 177 4.65 8.99 11.46
CA GLN A 177 4.32 8.18 12.63
C GLN A 177 3.78 6.80 12.24
N LEU A 178 2.92 6.72 11.22
CA LEU A 178 2.44 5.45 10.68
C LEU A 178 3.59 4.62 10.10
N ALA A 179 4.44 5.22 9.29
CA ALA A 179 5.60 4.55 8.70
C ALA A 179 6.54 4.00 9.80
N ALA A 180 6.86 4.80 10.82
CA ALA A 180 7.67 4.37 11.96
C ALA A 180 7.00 3.21 12.73
N PHE A 181 5.70 3.30 12.99
CA PHE A 181 4.94 2.23 13.63
C PHE A 181 5.01 0.92 12.83
N LEU A 182 5.02 1.00 11.50
CA LEU A 182 5.12 -0.16 10.59
C LEU A 182 6.57 -0.63 10.35
N GLY A 183 7.55 -0.05 11.06
CA GLY A 183 8.94 -0.50 11.07
C GLY A 183 9.89 0.27 10.14
N ARG A 184 9.44 1.38 9.53
CA ARG A 184 10.29 2.22 8.67
C ARG A 184 11.13 3.18 9.48
N THR A 185 12.36 3.41 9.03
CA THR A 185 13.18 4.53 9.53
C THR A 185 12.75 5.81 8.84
N VAL A 186 12.29 6.80 9.63
CA VAL A 186 11.75 8.09 9.16
C VAL A 186 12.85 9.14 9.01
#